data_41c410e0002130b556c302a4232734ec
#
_entry.id   41c410e0002130b556c302a4232734ec
#
_cell.length_a   1.000
_cell.length_b   1.000
_cell.length_c   1.000
_cell.angle_alpha   90.00
_cell.angle_beta   90.00
_cell.angle_gamma   90.00
#
_symmetry.space_group_name_H-M   'P 1'
#
loop_
_entity.id
_entity.type
_entity.pdbx_description
1 polymer ?
#
loop_
_entity_poly.entity_id
_entity_poly.type
_entity_poly.pdbx_seq_one_letter_code
_entity_poly.pdbx_strand_id
1 'polypeptide(L)'
;MMDTTAEHEIHHLHEKLQAWFRADAGTDALDDLMAHFCADFSMVGIAGRRLDRIAVQALFAGGHGARPGLQISIDAVQAVEVPSPLAVLRYREGHAIDGGEPAWRESLAVLRQEQGRWCWLALHEVAA
;
A
#
# COMPACT_ATOMS: atom_id res chain seq x y z
N MET A 1 -6.47 22.05 -12.08
CA MET A 1 -5.59 20.91 -11.73
C MET A 1 -6.44 19.70 -11.40
N MET A 2 -6.09 18.57 -11.95
CA MET A 2 -6.86 17.34 -11.69
C MET A 2 -6.33 16.66 -10.44
N ASP A 3 -7.25 16.31 -9.56
CA ASP A 3 -6.89 15.51 -8.39
C ASP A 3 -6.51 14.10 -8.82
N THR A 4 -5.52 13.53 -8.14
CA THR A 4 -5.18 12.12 -8.30
C THR A 4 -6.36 11.28 -7.83
N THR A 5 -6.73 10.27 -8.61
CA THR A 5 -7.80 9.35 -8.20
C THR A 5 -7.31 8.42 -7.09
N ALA A 6 -8.25 7.90 -6.31
CA ALA A 6 -7.93 6.91 -5.30
C ALA A 6 -7.33 5.63 -5.91
N GLU A 7 -7.81 5.22 -7.08
CA GLU A 7 -7.22 4.07 -7.78
C GLU A 7 -5.77 4.33 -8.17
N HIS A 8 -5.46 5.54 -8.65
CA HIS A 8 -4.08 5.92 -8.97
C HIS A 8 -3.20 5.83 -7.72
N GLU A 9 -3.73 6.25 -6.57
CA GLU A 9 -3.00 6.17 -5.31
C GLU A 9 -2.67 4.71 -4.93
N ILE A 10 -3.59 3.77 -5.17
CA ILE A 10 -3.32 2.34 -4.96
C ILE A 10 -2.08 1.90 -5.76
N HIS A 11 -2.06 2.20 -7.05
CA HIS A 11 -0.94 1.83 -7.91
C HIS A 11 0.35 2.55 -7.50
N HIS A 12 0.26 3.84 -7.23
CA HIS A 12 1.42 4.69 -6.93
C HIS A 12 2.13 4.23 -5.66
N LEU A 13 1.37 3.95 -4.58
CA LEU A 13 1.97 3.45 -3.35
C LEU A 13 2.69 2.12 -3.58
N HIS A 14 2.07 1.19 -4.32
CA HIS A 14 2.66 -0.13 -4.52
C HIS A 14 3.91 -0.08 -5.42
N GLU A 15 3.98 0.86 -6.36
CA GLU A 15 5.23 1.12 -7.10
C GLU A 15 6.34 1.56 -6.17
N LYS A 16 6.04 2.45 -5.21
CA LYS A 16 7.02 2.90 -4.22
C LYS A 16 7.42 1.78 -3.25
N LEU A 17 6.47 0.95 -2.84
CA LEU A 17 6.77 -0.21 -1.99
C LEU A 17 7.70 -1.19 -2.69
N GLN A 18 7.44 -1.47 -3.97
CA GLN A 18 8.32 -2.33 -4.76
C GLN A 18 9.75 -1.78 -4.80
N ALA A 19 9.89 -0.50 -5.12
CA ALA A 19 11.20 0.15 -5.17
C ALA A 19 11.90 0.11 -3.81
N TRP A 20 11.17 0.29 -2.73
CA TRP A 20 11.71 0.25 -1.37
C TRP A 20 12.24 -1.14 -1.00
N PHE A 21 11.42 -2.18 -1.19
CA PHE A 21 11.81 -3.54 -0.84
C PHE A 21 12.90 -4.11 -1.73
N ARG A 22 13.07 -3.57 -2.94
CA ARG A 22 14.15 -3.93 -3.86
C ARG A 22 15.42 -3.11 -3.63
N ALA A 23 15.36 -2.06 -2.82
CA ALA A 23 16.41 -1.05 -2.67
C ALA A 23 16.71 -0.29 -3.98
N ASP A 24 15.72 -0.16 -4.86
CA ASP A 24 15.81 0.75 -6.01
C ASP A 24 15.70 2.21 -5.55
N ALA A 25 15.02 2.44 -4.41
CA ALA A 25 15.01 3.73 -3.70
C ALA A 25 15.94 3.65 -2.50
N GLY A 26 16.61 4.77 -2.17
CA GLY A 26 17.50 4.85 -1.02
C GLY A 26 16.74 4.93 0.31
N THR A 27 17.43 4.76 1.42
CA THR A 27 16.84 4.81 2.76
C THR A 27 16.23 6.16 3.10
N ASP A 28 16.65 7.24 2.42
CA ASP A 28 16.08 8.58 2.56
C ASP A 28 14.65 8.68 2.02
N ALA A 29 14.18 7.69 1.26
CA ALA A 29 12.81 7.66 0.76
C ALA A 29 11.78 7.21 1.80
N LEU A 30 12.19 6.84 3.03
CA LEU A 30 11.24 6.34 4.03
C LEU A 30 10.20 7.40 4.41
N ASP A 31 10.59 8.65 4.61
CA ASP A 31 9.65 9.71 4.97
C ASP A 31 8.63 9.96 3.87
N ASP A 32 9.07 9.94 2.61
CA ASP A 32 8.18 10.07 1.47
C ASP A 32 7.19 8.90 1.40
N LEU A 33 7.66 7.70 1.66
CA LEU A 33 6.81 6.51 1.70
C LEU A 33 5.76 6.63 2.81
N MET A 34 6.18 7.01 4.02
CA MET A 34 5.27 7.16 5.15
C MET A 34 4.27 8.30 5.00
N ALA A 35 4.59 9.29 4.18
CA ALA A 35 3.66 10.41 3.90
C ALA A 35 2.36 9.94 3.22
N HIS A 36 2.33 8.76 2.64
CA HIS A 36 1.11 8.18 2.06
C HIS A 36 0.10 7.71 3.10
N PHE A 37 0.53 7.56 4.36
CA PHE A 37 -0.32 6.99 5.40
C PHE A 37 -0.85 8.08 6.33
N CYS A 38 -2.16 8.05 6.60
CA CYS A 38 -2.77 8.97 7.57
C CYS A 38 -2.12 8.78 8.94
N ALA A 39 -2.13 9.82 9.77
CA ALA A 39 -1.56 9.76 11.12
C ALA A 39 -2.18 8.63 11.96
N ASP A 40 -3.46 8.36 11.74
CA ASP A 40 -4.24 7.35 12.45
C ASP A 40 -4.40 6.04 11.65
N PHE A 41 -3.51 5.78 10.69
CA PHE A 41 -3.53 4.56 9.88
C PHE A 41 -3.40 3.31 10.73
N SER A 42 -4.16 2.27 10.38
CA SER A 42 -3.99 0.93 10.91
C SER A 42 -4.27 -0.12 9.84
N MET A 43 -3.73 -1.32 10.02
CA MET A 43 -3.98 -2.41 9.08
C MET A 43 -4.02 -3.75 9.78
N VAL A 44 -4.60 -4.73 9.09
CA VAL A 44 -4.48 -6.14 9.42
C VAL A 44 -3.87 -6.83 8.19
N GLY A 45 -2.70 -7.41 8.34
CA GLY A 45 -2.03 -8.12 7.26
C GLY A 45 -2.47 -9.56 7.13
N ILE A 46 -1.91 -10.27 6.15
CA ILE A 46 -2.29 -11.65 5.85
C ILE A 46 -2.01 -12.63 6.99
N ALA A 47 -1.13 -12.28 7.92
CA ALA A 47 -0.87 -13.08 9.12
C ALA A 47 -1.89 -12.82 10.25
N GLY A 48 -2.86 -11.92 10.03
CA GLY A 48 -3.89 -11.59 11.00
C GLY A 48 -3.45 -10.65 12.11
N ARG A 49 -2.27 -10.04 12.00
CA ARG A 49 -1.77 -9.10 13.01
C ARG A 49 -2.26 -7.69 12.72
N ARG A 50 -2.65 -6.99 13.79
CA ARG A 50 -2.97 -5.57 13.72
C ARG A 50 -1.69 -4.76 13.85
N LEU A 51 -1.53 -3.78 12.96
CA LEU A 51 -0.38 -2.87 12.95
C LEU A 51 -0.91 -1.44 12.89
N ASP A 52 -0.40 -0.57 13.77
CA ASP A 52 -0.65 0.86 13.65
C ASP A 52 0.42 1.50 12.76
N ARG A 53 0.34 2.80 12.55
CA ARG A 53 1.28 3.51 11.66
C ARG A 53 2.73 3.39 12.15
N ILE A 54 2.95 3.44 13.46
CA ILE A 54 4.30 3.31 14.04
C ILE A 54 4.88 1.93 13.74
N ALA A 55 4.08 0.88 13.91
CA ALA A 55 4.50 -0.49 13.62
C ALA A 55 4.79 -0.69 12.14
N VAL A 56 3.99 -0.09 11.26
CA VAL A 56 4.20 -0.15 9.81
C VAL A 56 5.50 0.56 9.43
N GLN A 57 5.78 1.72 10.02
CA GLN A 57 7.02 2.43 9.77
C GLN A 57 8.24 1.60 10.20
N ALA A 58 8.17 0.95 11.35
CA ALA A 58 9.24 0.07 11.82
C ALA A 58 9.45 -1.12 10.88
N LEU A 59 8.35 -1.69 10.37
CA LEU A 59 8.40 -2.78 9.40
C LEU A 59 9.12 -2.35 8.12
N PHE A 60 8.78 -1.18 7.59
CA PHE A 60 9.43 -0.67 6.38
C PHE A 60 10.90 -0.35 6.65
N ALA A 61 11.20 0.32 7.77
CA ALA A 61 12.58 0.68 8.11
C ALA A 61 13.48 -0.56 8.15
N GLY A 62 12.98 -1.66 8.70
CA GLY A 62 13.72 -2.92 8.76
C GLY A 62 13.71 -3.73 7.47
N GLY A 63 12.85 -3.35 6.51
CA GLY A 63 12.63 -4.12 5.28
C GLY A 63 13.29 -3.57 4.03
N HIS A 64 14.06 -2.47 4.14
CA HIS A 64 14.70 -1.87 2.96
C HIS A 64 15.62 -2.88 2.28
N GLY A 65 15.37 -3.14 0.99
CA GLY A 65 16.16 -4.09 0.21
C GLY A 65 16.00 -5.56 0.62
N ALA A 66 15.05 -5.87 1.50
CA ALA A 66 14.87 -7.22 2.03
C ALA A 66 14.28 -8.20 1.01
N ARG A 67 13.74 -7.70 -0.10
CA ARG A 67 13.10 -8.54 -1.12
C ARG A 67 13.62 -8.19 -2.52
N PRO A 68 14.89 -8.56 -2.83
CA PRO A 68 15.42 -8.33 -4.17
C PRO A 68 14.59 -9.08 -5.22
N GLY A 69 14.38 -8.44 -6.37
CA GLY A 69 13.59 -9.03 -7.44
C GLY A 69 12.08 -9.02 -7.24
N LEU A 70 11.58 -8.38 -6.16
CA LEU A 70 10.14 -8.31 -5.91
C LEU A 70 9.42 -7.57 -7.03
N GLN A 71 8.33 -8.18 -7.51
CA GLN A 71 7.40 -7.56 -8.46
C GLN A 71 6.02 -7.56 -7.81
N ILE A 72 5.44 -6.38 -7.64
CA ILE A 72 4.09 -6.23 -7.11
C ILE A 72 3.14 -5.94 -8.26
N SER A 73 2.08 -6.72 -8.37
CA SER A 73 1.03 -6.53 -9.36
C SER A 73 -0.27 -6.18 -8.66
N ILE A 74 -0.99 -5.21 -9.21
CA ILE A 74 -2.32 -4.81 -8.72
C ILE A 74 -3.31 -5.04 -9.85
N ASP A 75 -4.37 -5.78 -9.59
CA ASP A 75 -5.46 -5.95 -10.56
C ASP A 75 -6.82 -5.99 -9.86
N ALA A 76 -7.87 -6.10 -10.66
CA ALA A 76 -9.26 -6.22 -10.18
C ALA A 76 -9.66 -5.09 -9.22
N VAL A 77 -9.19 -3.88 -9.48
CA VAL A 77 -9.53 -2.72 -8.63
C VAL A 77 -11.01 -2.40 -8.80
N GLN A 78 -11.72 -2.32 -7.68
CA GLN A 78 -13.15 -2.07 -7.66
C GLN A 78 -13.49 -1.08 -6.53
N ALA A 79 -14.11 0.04 -6.90
CA ALA A 79 -14.53 1.03 -5.91
C ALA A 79 -15.82 0.58 -5.23
N VAL A 80 -15.87 0.76 -3.91
CA VAL A 80 -17.11 0.66 -3.14
C VAL A 80 -17.60 2.08 -2.92
N GLU A 81 -18.86 2.34 -3.27
CA GLU A 81 -19.41 3.69 -3.20
C GLU A 81 -19.56 4.14 -1.75
N VAL A 82 -18.90 5.24 -1.40
CA VAL A 82 -18.94 5.85 -0.07
C VAL A 82 -18.85 7.37 -0.24
N PRO A 83 -19.37 8.17 0.71
CA PRO A 83 -19.29 9.63 0.60
C PRO A 83 -17.86 10.15 0.78
N SER A 84 -17.56 11.25 0.06
CA SER A 84 -16.37 12.06 0.30
C SER A 84 -16.32 12.49 1.78
N PRO A 85 -15.13 12.58 2.41
CA PRO A 85 -13.79 12.53 1.82
C PRO A 85 -13.16 11.14 1.78
N LEU A 86 -13.95 10.09 1.88
CA LEU A 86 -13.45 8.72 1.91
C LEU A 86 -13.49 8.09 0.53
N ALA A 87 -12.61 7.11 0.31
CA ALA A 87 -12.69 6.17 -0.79
C ALA A 87 -12.43 4.77 -0.24
N VAL A 88 -13.20 3.80 -0.71
CA VAL A 88 -13.02 2.39 -0.34
C VAL A 88 -12.84 1.61 -1.62
N LEU A 89 -11.75 0.82 -1.69
CA LEU A 89 -11.42 0.04 -2.87
C LEU A 89 -11.05 -1.38 -2.48
N ARG A 90 -11.54 -2.32 -3.28
CA ARG A 90 -11.08 -3.71 -3.25
C ARG A 90 -10.12 -3.90 -4.40
N TYR A 91 -9.10 -4.71 -4.20
CA TYR A 91 -8.17 -5.06 -5.26
C TYR A 91 -7.44 -6.34 -4.91
N ARG A 92 -6.82 -6.93 -5.91
CA ARG A 92 -5.92 -8.07 -5.72
C ARG A 92 -4.49 -7.58 -5.83
N GLU A 93 -3.65 -8.09 -4.95
CA GLU A 93 -2.23 -7.76 -4.94
C GLU A 93 -1.42 -9.05 -5.05
N GLY A 94 -0.56 -9.12 -6.08
CA GLY A 94 0.32 -10.25 -6.29
C GLY A 94 1.76 -9.90 -6.01
N HIS A 95 2.47 -10.79 -5.34
CA HIS A 95 3.91 -10.66 -5.08
C HIS A 95 4.63 -11.81 -5.76
N ALA A 96 5.53 -11.49 -6.69
CA ALA A 96 6.40 -12.46 -7.36
C ALA A 96 7.85 -12.07 -7.15
N ILE A 97 8.74 -13.05 -7.19
CA ILE A 97 10.19 -12.82 -7.13
C ILE A 97 10.79 -13.28 -8.45
N ASP A 98 11.52 -12.38 -9.12
CA ASP A 98 12.28 -12.67 -10.36
C ASP A 98 11.43 -13.36 -11.43
N GLY A 99 10.20 -12.91 -11.63
CA GLY A 99 9.30 -13.47 -12.65
C GLY A 99 8.70 -14.82 -12.31
N GLY A 100 8.82 -15.26 -11.05
CA GLY A 100 8.19 -16.50 -10.58
C GLY A 100 6.68 -16.38 -10.43
N GLU A 101 6.06 -17.44 -9.91
CA GLU A 101 4.63 -17.47 -9.66
C GLU A 101 4.25 -16.46 -8.58
N PRO A 102 3.25 -15.58 -8.81
CA PRO A 102 2.83 -14.63 -7.80
C PRO A 102 2.01 -15.29 -6.69
N ALA A 103 2.26 -14.84 -5.47
CA ALA A 103 1.37 -15.13 -4.34
C ALA A 103 0.37 -13.97 -4.26
N TRP A 104 -0.92 -14.28 -4.30
CA TRP A 104 -1.99 -13.28 -4.35
C TRP A 104 -2.63 -13.09 -2.98
N ARG A 105 -3.14 -11.88 -2.77
CA ARG A 105 -3.99 -11.53 -1.64
C ARG A 105 -5.15 -10.66 -2.10
N GLU A 106 -6.26 -10.77 -1.39
CA GLU A 106 -7.38 -9.86 -1.55
C GLU A 106 -7.26 -8.75 -0.54
N SER A 107 -7.47 -7.53 -0.97
CA SER A 107 -7.27 -6.35 -0.13
C SER A 107 -8.50 -5.45 -0.14
N LEU A 108 -8.74 -4.83 1.01
CA LEU A 108 -9.75 -3.78 1.16
C LEU A 108 -9.05 -2.57 1.78
N ALA A 109 -8.99 -1.48 1.03
CA ALA A 109 -8.35 -0.25 1.47
C ALA A 109 -9.36 0.85 1.69
N VAL A 110 -9.19 1.61 2.77
CA VAL A 110 -9.93 2.84 3.04
C VAL A 110 -8.93 3.98 2.96
N LEU A 111 -9.19 4.92 2.06
CA LEU A 111 -8.38 6.12 1.89
C LEU A 111 -9.20 7.33 2.30
N ARG A 112 -8.52 8.37 2.79
CA ARG A 112 -9.14 9.64 3.16
C ARG A 112 -8.46 10.77 2.42
N GLN A 113 -9.23 11.68 1.86
CA GLN A 113 -8.67 12.85 1.19
C GLN A 113 -8.39 13.94 2.22
N GLU A 114 -7.13 14.36 2.31
CA GLU A 114 -6.66 15.43 3.20
C GLU A 114 -5.86 16.43 2.37
N GLN A 115 -6.31 17.68 2.36
CA GLN A 115 -5.63 18.77 1.64
C GLN A 115 -5.37 18.42 0.17
N GLY A 116 -6.37 17.82 -0.49
CA GLY A 116 -6.29 17.45 -1.90
C GLY A 116 -5.47 16.19 -2.19
N ARG A 117 -4.98 15.49 -1.17
CA ARG A 117 -4.18 14.27 -1.32
C ARG A 117 -4.89 13.11 -0.66
N TRP A 118 -4.72 11.91 -1.25
CA TRP A 118 -5.21 10.69 -0.64
C TRP A 118 -4.19 10.15 0.35
N CYS A 119 -4.63 9.86 1.58
CA CYS A 119 -3.82 9.09 2.51
C CYS A 119 -4.54 7.80 2.92
N TRP A 120 -3.75 6.78 3.22
CA TRP A 120 -4.29 5.48 3.61
C TRP A 120 -4.70 5.52 5.07
N LEU A 121 -5.97 5.22 5.33
CA LEU A 121 -6.56 5.22 6.68
C LEU A 121 -6.61 3.81 7.24
N ALA A 122 -6.97 2.83 6.43
CA ALA A 122 -7.06 1.44 6.87
C ALA A 122 -6.82 0.49 5.70
N LEU A 123 -6.26 -0.68 6.02
CA LEU A 123 -6.01 -1.72 5.03
C LEU A 123 -6.24 -3.08 5.69
N HIS A 124 -7.03 -3.93 5.05
CA HIS A 124 -7.17 -5.33 5.46
C HIS A 124 -6.80 -6.22 4.30
N GLU A 125 -6.00 -7.25 4.57
CA GLU A 125 -5.50 -8.19 3.57
C GLU A 125 -5.81 -9.62 3.99
N VAL A 126 -6.21 -10.43 3.01
CA VAL A 126 -6.48 -11.87 3.20
C VAL A 126 -5.75 -12.62 2.10
N ALA A 127 -5.02 -13.68 2.46
CA ALA A 127 -4.38 -14.54 1.46
C ALA A 127 -5.44 -15.15 0.54
N ALA A 128 -5.18 -15.07 -0.75
CA ALA A 128 -6.10 -15.59 -1.76
C ALA A 128 -5.64 -16.94 -2.29
#